data_ef9686890d3d33568f63b61f0d237111
#
_entry.id   ef9686890d3d33568f63b61f0d237111
#
_cell.length_a   1.000
_cell.length_b   1.000
_cell.length_c   1.000
_cell.angle_alpha   90.00
_cell.angle_beta   90.00
_cell.angle_gamma   90.00
#
_symmetry.space_group_name_H-M   'P 1'
#
loop_
_entity.id
_entity.type
_entity.pdbx_description
1 polymer ?
#
loop_
_entity_poly.entity_id
_entity_poly.type
_entity_poly.pdbx_seq_one_letter_code
_entity_poly.pdbx_strand_id
1 'polypeptide(L)'
;MKRLLIFLLLCLPAVPAAQGRDREADLRAEVTFLCDSLCAGRGIGTGGSQVASFYLLRQLRNAGLRATVQSFSAGGRVGRNLVAVTPGWYRRYIVIGAWFDGLGTLDGRVYPGADANASGVAALLDLARELPQYCKGDVGIVFVAFDGHHTDLAGANAYLKRYRREYPTMLMVNLDLLGSSLVPVHKDRPDYLIALGGGSRRVALEDANTGPGLDLSYDYYGSSNFTDIFYRKISDQRWFLSSGIPSVMFTSGITENTNKVTDTPETLDYSLLRRRIDLIAAWIRAQL
;
A
#
# COMPACT_ATOMS: atom_id res chain seq x y z
N MET A 1 17.06 -71.93 11.47
CA MET A 1 16.48 -70.67 12.02
C MET A 1 16.57 -69.65 10.93
N LYS A 2 15.43 -69.38 10.22
CA LYS A 2 15.34 -68.36 9.17
C LYS A 2 14.85 -67.02 9.81
N ARG A 3 15.69 -66.00 9.77
CA ARG A 3 15.31 -64.65 10.24
C ARG A 3 14.48 -63.97 9.15
N LEU A 4 13.23 -63.66 9.44
CA LEU A 4 12.32 -62.93 8.63
C LEU A 4 12.60 -61.43 8.86
N LEU A 5 13.15 -60.72 7.84
CA LEU A 5 13.27 -59.25 7.85
C LEU A 5 11.94 -58.63 7.41
N ILE A 6 11.24 -58.00 8.35
CA ILE A 6 10.04 -57.19 8.06
C ILE A 6 10.52 -55.82 7.65
N PHE A 7 10.36 -55.47 6.36
CA PHE A 7 10.52 -54.11 5.87
C PHE A 7 9.26 -53.30 6.21
N LEU A 8 9.39 -52.40 7.19
CA LEU A 8 8.36 -51.45 7.53
C LEU A 8 8.42 -50.32 6.49
N LEU A 9 7.50 -50.31 5.51
CA LEU A 9 7.32 -49.20 4.56
C LEU A 9 6.69 -48.04 5.33
N LEU A 10 7.50 -47.07 5.74
CA LEU A 10 7.00 -45.78 6.25
C LEU A 10 6.37 -45.00 5.09
N CYS A 11 5.03 -45.06 4.98
CA CYS A 11 4.27 -44.10 4.19
C CYS A 11 4.40 -42.72 4.85
N LEU A 12 5.32 -41.89 4.37
CA LEU A 12 5.32 -40.47 4.69
C LEU A 12 4.04 -39.88 4.08
N PRO A 13 3.21 -39.15 4.85
CA PRO A 13 2.09 -38.46 4.28
C PRO A 13 2.62 -37.43 3.27
N ALA A 14 2.11 -37.48 2.04
CA ALA A 14 2.38 -36.44 1.04
C ALA A 14 1.97 -35.09 1.65
N VAL A 15 2.96 -34.22 1.90
CA VAL A 15 2.69 -32.82 2.26
C VAL A 15 1.92 -32.24 1.07
N PRO A 16 0.67 -31.74 1.24
CA PRO A 16 -0.05 -31.12 0.14
C PRO A 16 0.83 -30.00 -0.40
N ALA A 17 1.05 -29.99 -1.71
CA ALA A 17 1.70 -28.89 -2.40
C ALA A 17 1.00 -27.60 -1.94
N ALA A 18 1.76 -26.62 -1.46
CA ALA A 18 1.23 -25.33 -1.04
C ALA A 18 0.38 -24.80 -2.19
N GLN A 19 -0.94 -24.80 -2.01
CA GLN A 19 -1.85 -24.15 -2.95
C GLN A 19 -1.38 -22.70 -3.07
N GLY A 20 -1.06 -22.26 -4.29
CA GLY A 20 -0.59 -20.91 -4.54
C GLY A 20 -1.58 -19.93 -3.90
N ARG A 21 -1.05 -18.94 -3.17
CA ARG A 21 -1.84 -17.91 -2.49
C ARG A 21 -2.77 -17.22 -3.51
N ASP A 22 -4.06 -17.18 -3.25
CA ASP A 22 -5.03 -16.41 -4.04
C ASP A 22 -4.93 -14.93 -3.64
N ARG A 23 -4.10 -14.18 -4.35
CA ARG A 23 -3.82 -12.78 -4.07
C ARG A 23 -5.06 -11.88 -4.26
N GLU A 24 -5.93 -12.17 -5.22
CA GLU A 24 -7.15 -11.38 -5.43
C GLU A 24 -8.15 -11.59 -4.29
N ALA A 25 -8.29 -12.81 -3.81
CA ALA A 25 -9.11 -13.10 -2.62
C ALA A 25 -8.55 -12.41 -1.37
N ASP A 26 -7.23 -12.41 -1.17
CA ASP A 26 -6.58 -11.71 -0.06
C ASP A 26 -6.82 -10.20 -0.13
N LEU A 27 -6.61 -9.56 -1.30
CA LEU A 27 -6.84 -8.13 -1.51
C LEU A 27 -8.30 -7.76 -1.20
N ARG A 28 -9.24 -8.57 -1.69
CA ARG A 28 -10.67 -8.38 -1.42
C ARG A 28 -10.96 -8.49 0.08
N ALA A 29 -10.42 -9.50 0.76
CA ALA A 29 -10.64 -9.69 2.19
C ALA A 29 -10.09 -8.52 3.02
N GLU A 30 -8.93 -7.98 2.67
CA GLU A 30 -8.30 -6.84 3.34
C GLU A 30 -9.11 -5.55 3.15
N VAL A 31 -9.54 -5.26 1.92
CA VAL A 31 -10.39 -4.10 1.65
C VAL A 31 -11.74 -4.25 2.37
N THR A 32 -12.37 -5.42 2.30
CA THR A 32 -13.65 -5.69 2.97
C THR A 32 -13.54 -5.48 4.48
N PHE A 33 -12.46 -5.99 5.12
CA PHE A 33 -12.24 -5.77 6.55
C PHE A 33 -12.08 -4.28 6.88
N LEU A 34 -11.29 -3.55 6.12
CA LEU A 34 -11.06 -2.12 6.35
C LEU A 34 -12.34 -1.28 6.15
N CYS A 35 -13.26 -1.75 5.32
CA CYS A 35 -14.56 -1.11 5.08
C CYS A 35 -15.68 -1.60 6.02
N ASP A 36 -15.40 -2.60 6.87
CA ASP A 36 -16.38 -3.16 7.81
C ASP A 36 -16.87 -2.12 8.81
N SER A 37 -18.06 -2.33 9.33
CA SER A 37 -18.70 -1.49 10.34
C SER A 37 -17.86 -1.34 11.62
N LEU A 38 -17.06 -2.35 11.98
CA LEU A 38 -16.11 -2.28 13.10
C LEU A 38 -15.04 -1.21 12.91
N CYS A 39 -14.65 -0.95 11.66
CA CYS A 39 -13.70 0.10 11.31
C CYS A 39 -14.37 1.47 11.17
N ALA A 40 -15.70 1.54 11.03
CA ALA A 40 -16.54 2.75 11.02
C ALA A 40 -15.92 3.90 10.19
N GLY A 41 -15.39 3.59 9.00
CA GLY A 41 -14.73 4.55 8.10
C GLY A 41 -13.38 5.07 8.60
N ARG A 42 -12.80 4.49 9.62
CA ARG A 42 -11.39 4.67 10.08
C ARG A 42 -11.00 6.11 10.44
N GLY A 43 -11.94 6.97 10.85
CA GLY A 43 -11.58 8.36 11.21
C GLY A 43 -10.51 8.43 12.29
N ILE A 44 -9.52 9.32 12.12
CA ILE A 44 -8.38 9.47 13.06
C ILE A 44 -8.85 9.60 14.51
N GLY A 45 -8.22 8.86 15.43
CA GLY A 45 -8.49 8.91 16.87
C GLY A 45 -9.78 8.22 17.31
N THR A 46 -10.54 7.61 16.41
CA THR A 46 -11.77 6.85 16.73
C THR A 46 -11.47 5.41 17.12
N GLY A 47 -12.47 4.72 17.69
CA GLY A 47 -12.40 3.27 17.93
C GLY A 47 -12.20 2.49 16.64
N GLY A 48 -12.86 2.89 15.54
CA GLY A 48 -12.70 2.25 14.24
C GLY A 48 -11.28 2.36 13.68
N SER A 49 -10.62 3.53 13.81
CA SER A 49 -9.21 3.68 13.46
C SER A 49 -8.31 2.78 14.33
N GLN A 50 -8.65 2.57 15.61
CA GLN A 50 -7.90 1.65 16.48
C GLN A 50 -8.03 0.21 16.01
N VAL A 51 -9.24 -0.25 15.68
CA VAL A 51 -9.49 -1.60 15.12
C VAL A 51 -8.68 -1.81 13.86
N ALA A 52 -8.73 -0.87 12.90
CA ALA A 52 -7.94 -0.93 11.68
C ALA A 52 -6.43 -0.98 11.98
N SER A 53 -5.93 -0.15 12.89
CA SER A 53 -4.51 -0.12 13.24
C SER A 53 -4.01 -1.43 13.86
N PHE A 54 -4.80 -2.09 14.73
CA PHE A 54 -4.46 -3.40 15.29
C PHE A 54 -4.45 -4.50 14.22
N TYR A 55 -5.41 -4.47 13.32
CA TYR A 55 -5.45 -5.40 12.19
C TYR A 55 -4.19 -5.27 11.32
N LEU A 56 -3.86 -4.04 10.89
CA LEU A 56 -2.71 -3.76 10.05
C LEU A 56 -1.39 -4.13 10.73
N LEU A 57 -1.23 -3.79 12.02
CA LEU A 57 -0.05 -4.17 12.80
C LEU A 57 0.15 -5.69 12.80
N ARG A 58 -0.93 -6.46 12.98
CA ARG A 58 -0.89 -7.93 12.93
C ARG A 58 -0.51 -8.43 11.55
N GLN A 59 -1.08 -7.88 10.47
CA GLN A 59 -0.75 -8.30 9.10
C GLN A 59 0.72 -8.04 8.76
N LEU A 60 1.25 -6.87 9.12
CA LEU A 60 2.65 -6.53 8.89
C LEU A 60 3.61 -7.45 9.68
N ARG A 61 3.25 -7.82 10.91
CA ARG A 61 4.02 -8.80 11.70
C ARG A 61 3.95 -10.21 11.11
N ASN A 62 2.79 -10.63 10.62
CA ASN A 62 2.62 -11.92 9.95
C ASN A 62 3.43 -12.01 8.65
N ALA A 63 3.71 -10.88 8.00
CA ALA A 63 4.63 -10.78 6.86
C ALA A 63 6.12 -10.86 7.27
N GLY A 64 6.44 -11.12 8.54
CA GLY A 64 7.82 -11.26 9.03
C GLY A 64 8.54 -9.93 9.29
N LEU A 65 7.83 -8.80 9.29
CA LEU A 65 8.41 -7.48 9.48
C LEU A 65 8.49 -7.08 10.96
N ARG A 66 9.47 -6.23 11.29
CA ARG A 66 9.54 -5.57 12.59
C ARG A 66 8.58 -4.38 12.59
N ALA A 67 7.33 -4.62 13.01
CA ALA A 67 6.27 -3.63 12.97
C ALA A 67 5.98 -3.02 14.35
N THR A 68 5.92 -1.69 14.41
CA THR A 68 5.68 -0.87 15.59
C THR A 68 4.60 0.18 15.34
N VAL A 69 4.04 0.73 16.41
CA VAL A 69 3.09 1.85 16.37
C VAL A 69 3.83 3.14 16.72
N GLN A 70 3.70 4.14 15.87
CA GLN A 70 4.11 5.51 16.17
C GLN A 70 2.87 6.35 16.50
N SER A 71 2.69 6.74 17.74
CA SER A 71 1.64 7.67 18.14
C SER A 71 2.06 9.12 17.92
N PHE A 72 1.11 9.97 17.51
CA PHE A 72 1.30 11.40 17.33
C PHE A 72 -0.01 12.16 17.62
N SER A 73 0.07 13.46 17.83
CA SER A 73 -1.10 14.32 18.05
C SER A 73 -1.37 15.16 16.80
N ALA A 74 -2.63 15.21 16.36
CA ALA A 74 -3.09 16.04 15.25
C ALA A 74 -4.55 16.43 15.47
N GLY A 75 -4.87 17.72 15.33
CA GLY A 75 -6.24 18.23 15.46
C GLY A 75 -6.92 17.86 16.80
N GLY A 76 -6.18 17.79 17.92
CA GLY A 76 -6.71 17.38 19.21
C GLY A 76 -6.98 15.87 19.35
N ARG A 77 -6.59 15.06 18.36
CA ARG A 77 -6.76 13.60 18.34
C ARG A 77 -5.42 12.89 18.34
N VAL A 78 -5.41 11.63 18.75
CA VAL A 78 -4.22 10.76 18.71
C VAL A 78 -4.26 9.91 17.46
N GLY A 79 -3.34 10.18 16.53
CA GLY A 79 -3.10 9.35 15.36
C GLY A 79 -2.04 8.27 15.63
N ARG A 80 -2.04 7.20 14.80
CA ARG A 80 -1.17 6.03 14.95
C ARG A 80 -0.66 5.54 13.60
N ASN A 81 0.54 5.94 13.21
CA ASN A 81 1.19 5.28 12.07
C ASN A 81 1.63 3.86 12.42
N LEU A 82 1.52 2.93 11.49
CA LEU A 82 2.13 1.61 11.58
C LEU A 82 3.41 1.64 10.75
N VAL A 83 4.56 1.44 11.41
CA VAL A 83 5.88 1.47 10.77
C VAL A 83 6.48 0.07 10.84
N ALA A 84 6.71 -0.55 9.68
CA ALA A 84 7.21 -1.90 9.57
C ALA A 84 8.47 -1.94 8.71
N VAL A 85 9.55 -2.53 9.23
CA VAL A 85 10.86 -2.51 8.60
C VAL A 85 11.30 -3.91 8.26
N THR A 86 11.88 -4.12 7.07
CA THR A 86 12.53 -5.37 6.69
C THR A 86 13.61 -5.74 7.68
N PRO A 87 13.70 -7.02 8.09
CA PRO A 87 14.78 -7.50 8.96
C PRO A 87 16.15 -7.27 8.30
N GLY A 88 17.13 -6.82 9.07
CA GLY A 88 18.51 -6.57 8.59
C GLY A 88 19.00 -5.17 8.91
N TRP A 89 20.21 -4.86 8.42
CA TRP A 89 20.85 -3.55 8.49
C TRP A 89 21.10 -3.04 7.07
N TYR A 90 20.55 -1.87 6.76
CA TYR A 90 20.61 -1.27 5.44
C TYR A 90 21.12 0.16 5.54
N ARG A 91 21.86 0.60 4.55
CA ARG A 91 22.41 1.97 4.49
C ARG A 91 21.36 2.98 4.01
N ARG A 92 20.42 2.52 3.21
CA ARG A 92 19.35 3.33 2.61
C ARG A 92 18.05 2.55 2.61
N TYR A 93 16.96 3.27 2.51
CA TYR A 93 15.62 2.66 2.52
C TYR A 93 14.75 3.22 1.41
N ILE A 94 13.92 2.35 0.85
CA ILE A 94 12.72 2.76 0.12
C ILE A 94 11.58 2.78 1.14
N VAL A 95 10.87 3.91 1.25
CA VAL A 95 9.63 3.99 2.03
C VAL A 95 8.47 3.70 1.10
N ILE A 96 7.66 2.69 1.41
CA ILE A 96 6.40 2.39 0.72
C ILE A 96 5.29 2.78 1.69
N GLY A 97 4.46 3.73 1.30
CA GLY A 97 3.42 4.29 2.16
C GLY A 97 2.03 4.24 1.55
N ALA A 98 1.03 4.05 2.41
CA ALA A 98 -0.38 4.25 2.10
C ALA A 98 -1.08 4.82 3.33
N TRP A 99 -1.98 5.78 3.16
CA TRP A 99 -2.81 6.24 4.27
C TRP A 99 -3.97 5.26 4.52
N PHE A 100 -4.29 5.03 5.80
CA PHE A 100 -5.31 4.07 6.19
C PHE A 100 -6.50 4.70 6.92
N ASP A 101 -6.36 5.92 7.44
CA ASP A 101 -7.50 6.64 7.99
C ASP A 101 -8.54 6.95 6.90
N GLY A 102 -9.67 7.44 7.29
CA GLY A 102 -10.74 7.84 6.38
C GLY A 102 -11.56 8.95 7.00
N LEU A 103 -12.65 9.31 6.35
CA LEU A 103 -13.56 10.34 6.84
C LEU A 103 -14.30 9.92 8.13
N GLY A 104 -14.37 8.62 8.40
CA GLY A 104 -15.09 8.10 9.56
C GLY A 104 -16.59 8.08 9.35
N THR A 105 -17.32 8.47 10.39
CA THR A 105 -18.78 8.61 10.37
C THR A 105 -19.13 10.08 10.44
N LEU A 106 -19.84 10.58 9.43
CA LEU A 106 -20.32 11.96 9.34
C LEU A 106 -21.84 11.95 9.19
N ASP A 107 -22.53 12.72 9.99
CA ASP A 107 -24.00 12.82 9.99
C ASP A 107 -24.69 11.43 10.05
N GLY A 108 -24.18 10.55 10.89
CA GLY A 108 -24.69 9.20 11.07
C GLY A 108 -24.42 8.22 9.92
N ARG A 109 -23.71 8.63 8.88
CA ARG A 109 -23.33 7.80 7.74
C ARG A 109 -21.86 7.44 7.78
N VAL A 110 -21.55 6.15 7.59
CA VAL A 110 -20.17 5.66 7.47
C VAL A 110 -19.66 5.91 6.05
N TYR A 111 -18.42 6.41 5.94
CA TYR A 111 -17.68 6.56 4.69
C TYR A 111 -16.66 5.42 4.59
N PRO A 112 -16.96 4.33 3.85
CA PRO A 112 -16.15 3.11 3.91
C PRO A 112 -14.73 3.32 3.37
N GLY A 113 -14.57 4.11 2.31
CA GLY A 113 -13.28 4.43 1.73
C GLY A 113 -12.56 3.20 1.18
N ALA A 114 -13.22 2.45 0.31
CA ALA A 114 -12.66 1.24 -0.29
C ALA A 114 -11.53 1.58 -1.26
N ASP A 115 -11.78 2.49 -2.21
CA ASP A 115 -10.71 3.01 -3.05
C ASP A 115 -9.89 4.09 -2.31
N ALA A 116 -10.54 4.91 -1.49
CA ALA A 116 -9.93 6.01 -0.74
C ALA A 116 -9.80 5.70 0.78
N ASN A 117 -8.82 4.90 1.27
CA ASN A 117 -7.69 4.32 0.54
C ASN A 117 -7.42 2.88 0.99
N ALA A 118 -8.47 2.07 1.28
CA ALA A 118 -8.26 0.67 1.64
C ALA A 118 -7.58 -0.12 0.50
N SER A 119 -7.77 0.27 -0.77
CA SER A 119 -7.09 -0.31 -1.93
C SER A 119 -5.57 -0.12 -1.86
N GLY A 120 -5.09 1.09 -1.56
CA GLY A 120 -3.67 1.37 -1.38
C GLY A 120 -3.08 0.66 -0.17
N VAL A 121 -3.85 0.50 0.91
CA VAL A 121 -3.43 -0.26 2.10
C VAL A 121 -3.33 -1.75 1.80
N ALA A 122 -4.27 -2.34 1.06
CA ALA A 122 -4.20 -3.74 0.63
C ALA A 122 -2.98 -3.95 -0.28
N ALA A 123 -2.69 -3.02 -1.19
CA ALA A 123 -1.47 -3.03 -1.99
C ALA A 123 -0.20 -2.98 -1.11
N LEU A 124 -0.18 -2.13 -0.07
CA LEU A 124 0.92 -2.06 0.89
C LEU A 124 1.17 -3.41 1.57
N LEU A 125 0.10 -4.09 2.03
CA LEU A 125 0.19 -5.40 2.69
C LEU A 125 0.67 -6.49 1.73
N ASP A 126 0.22 -6.48 0.49
CA ASP A 126 0.65 -7.45 -0.53
C ASP A 126 2.14 -7.29 -0.86
N LEU A 127 2.61 -6.05 -1.08
CA LEU A 127 4.02 -5.71 -1.26
C LEU A 127 4.86 -6.07 -0.02
N ALA A 128 4.32 -5.90 1.18
CA ALA A 128 4.99 -6.23 2.44
C ALA A 128 5.22 -7.75 2.60
N ARG A 129 4.39 -8.58 2.01
CA ARG A 129 4.58 -10.05 1.98
C ARG A 129 5.57 -10.48 0.89
N GLU A 130 5.63 -9.76 -0.22
CA GLU A 130 6.44 -10.15 -1.38
C GLU A 130 7.86 -9.61 -1.32
N LEU A 131 8.04 -8.31 -1.09
CA LEU A 131 9.31 -7.63 -1.35
C LEU A 131 10.47 -7.94 -0.37
N PRO A 132 10.25 -8.27 0.91
CA PRO A 132 11.34 -8.43 1.88
C PRO A 132 12.40 -9.45 1.47
N GLN A 133 12.04 -10.51 0.76
CA GLN A 133 12.97 -11.55 0.29
C GLN A 133 14.00 -11.05 -0.74
N TYR A 134 13.74 -9.90 -1.36
CA TYR A 134 14.62 -9.28 -2.36
C TYR A 134 15.60 -8.26 -1.76
N CYS A 135 15.47 -7.89 -0.49
CA CYS A 135 16.38 -6.99 0.21
C CYS A 135 17.70 -7.71 0.56
N LYS A 136 18.62 -7.81 -0.40
CA LYS A 136 19.90 -8.54 -0.26
C LYS A 136 21.14 -7.65 -0.24
N GLY A 137 21.00 -6.37 -0.56
CA GLY A 137 22.09 -5.42 -0.68
C GLY A 137 22.07 -4.35 0.42
N ASP A 138 22.37 -3.13 0.01
CA ASP A 138 22.43 -1.94 0.87
C ASP A 138 21.07 -1.28 1.11
N VAL A 139 20.03 -1.73 0.40
CA VAL A 139 18.71 -1.09 0.40
C VAL A 139 17.70 -1.98 1.10
N GLY A 140 17.10 -1.45 2.15
CA GLY A 140 15.95 -2.05 2.83
C GLY A 140 14.65 -1.35 2.50
N ILE A 141 13.55 -1.86 3.04
CA ILE A 141 12.23 -1.26 2.86
C ILE A 141 11.62 -0.93 4.22
N VAL A 142 10.99 0.24 4.30
CA VAL A 142 10.09 0.63 5.38
C VAL A 142 8.68 0.74 4.81
N PHE A 143 7.78 -0.09 5.27
CA PHE A 143 6.36 -0.01 4.96
C PHE A 143 5.67 0.84 6.02
N VAL A 144 4.89 1.82 5.59
CA VAL A 144 4.19 2.73 6.51
C VAL A 144 2.72 2.84 6.14
N ALA A 145 1.85 2.41 7.05
CA ALA A 145 0.45 2.80 6.98
C ALA A 145 0.29 4.12 7.75
N PHE A 146 0.04 5.22 7.03
CA PHE A 146 -0.11 6.55 7.61
C PHE A 146 -1.52 6.76 8.15
N ASP A 147 -1.61 7.39 9.34
CA ASP A 147 -2.87 7.90 9.91
C ASP A 147 -2.91 9.43 9.74
N GLY A 148 -4.09 10.03 9.77
CA GLY A 148 -4.25 11.47 9.74
C GLY A 148 -3.96 12.12 8.38
N HIS A 149 -4.22 11.42 7.29
CA HIS A 149 -4.19 11.97 5.94
C HIS A 149 -5.17 13.16 5.81
N HIS A 150 -6.40 12.99 6.29
CA HIS A 150 -7.42 14.04 6.31
C HIS A 150 -7.17 15.14 7.35
N THR A 151 -6.07 15.08 8.08
CA THR A 151 -5.64 16.09 9.07
C THR A 151 -4.28 16.66 8.66
N ASP A 152 -4.23 17.32 7.52
CA ASP A 152 -3.04 17.92 6.88
C ASP A 152 -1.86 16.94 6.74
N LEU A 153 -2.15 15.68 6.38
CA LEU A 153 -1.13 14.63 6.16
C LEU A 153 -0.22 14.46 7.40
N ALA A 154 -0.83 14.58 8.60
CA ALA A 154 -0.10 14.68 9.85
C ALA A 154 0.76 13.45 10.14
N GLY A 155 0.31 12.25 9.73
CA GLY A 155 1.04 11.01 9.89
C GLY A 155 2.36 10.99 9.13
N ALA A 156 2.35 11.37 7.87
CA ALA A 156 3.56 11.43 7.04
C ALA A 156 4.57 12.45 7.61
N ASN A 157 4.09 13.61 8.09
CA ASN A 157 4.92 14.60 8.77
C ASN A 157 5.52 14.05 10.08
N ALA A 158 4.70 13.39 10.90
CA ALA A 158 5.16 12.77 12.15
C ALA A 158 6.20 11.66 11.90
N TYR A 159 5.98 10.84 10.85
CA TYR A 159 6.95 9.83 10.44
C TYR A 159 8.31 10.44 10.11
N LEU A 160 8.37 11.45 9.26
CA LEU A 160 9.62 12.09 8.86
C LEU A 160 10.33 12.74 10.06
N LYS A 161 9.61 13.44 10.94
CA LYS A 161 10.21 14.05 12.14
C LYS A 161 10.89 13.02 13.03
N ARG A 162 10.34 11.79 13.13
CA ARG A 162 10.86 10.75 14.02
C ARG A 162 11.90 9.87 13.36
N TYR A 163 11.68 9.45 12.09
CA TYR A 163 12.40 8.33 11.49
C TYR A 163 13.36 8.71 10.36
N ARG A 164 13.38 9.96 9.89
CA ARG A 164 14.24 10.39 8.78
C ARG A 164 15.73 10.07 8.97
N ARG A 165 16.22 10.15 10.23
CA ARG A 165 17.63 9.84 10.54
C ARG A 165 17.87 8.36 10.77
N GLU A 166 16.86 7.66 11.29
CA GLU A 166 16.93 6.22 11.57
C GLU A 166 16.85 5.39 10.29
N TYR A 167 16.02 5.84 9.35
CA TYR A 167 15.84 5.20 8.03
C TYR A 167 16.15 6.19 6.91
N PRO A 168 17.45 6.37 6.53
CA PRO A 168 17.82 7.28 5.45
C PRO A 168 17.11 6.91 4.14
N THR A 169 16.10 7.70 3.77
CA THR A 169 15.18 7.37 2.68
C THR A 169 15.72 7.89 1.35
N MET A 170 15.93 6.98 0.40
CA MET A 170 16.36 7.31 -0.97
C MET A 170 15.21 7.55 -1.93
N LEU A 171 14.05 6.96 -1.63
CA LEU A 171 12.84 7.01 -2.47
C LEU A 171 11.61 6.79 -1.59
N MET A 172 10.55 7.56 -1.82
CA MET A 172 9.22 7.31 -1.28
C MET A 172 8.28 6.86 -2.40
N VAL A 173 7.59 5.75 -2.18
CA VAL A 173 6.53 5.22 -3.06
C VAL A 173 5.21 5.38 -2.34
N ASN A 174 4.34 6.23 -2.85
CA ASN A 174 3.00 6.47 -2.29
C ASN A 174 1.95 5.69 -3.06
N LEU A 175 1.12 4.94 -2.34
CA LEU A 175 0.03 4.11 -2.86
C LEU A 175 -1.29 4.77 -2.50
N ASP A 176 -1.98 5.33 -3.49
CA ASP A 176 -3.12 6.21 -3.25
C ASP A 176 -4.20 6.00 -4.32
N LEU A 177 -5.35 5.46 -3.94
CA LEU A 177 -6.48 5.12 -4.82
C LEU A 177 -6.03 4.18 -5.96
N LEU A 178 -5.91 2.89 -5.69
CA LEU A 178 -5.39 1.91 -6.67
C LEU A 178 -6.44 0.93 -7.19
N GLY A 179 -7.68 0.98 -6.69
CA GLY A 179 -8.67 -0.08 -6.94
C GLY A 179 -9.65 0.22 -8.07
N SER A 180 -9.81 1.46 -8.50
CA SER A 180 -10.83 1.83 -9.48
C SER A 180 -10.36 1.70 -10.93
N SER A 181 -11.31 1.38 -11.84
CA SER A 181 -11.13 1.41 -13.30
C SER A 181 -12.05 2.44 -13.99
N LEU A 182 -12.74 3.29 -13.21
CA LEU A 182 -13.84 4.12 -13.70
C LEU A 182 -13.41 5.35 -14.50
N VAL A 183 -12.17 5.81 -14.36
CA VAL A 183 -11.69 7.05 -14.98
C VAL A 183 -10.39 6.81 -15.76
N PRO A 184 -10.44 6.03 -16.86
CA PRO A 184 -9.24 5.72 -17.63
C PRO A 184 -8.61 6.97 -18.24
N VAL A 185 -7.28 6.99 -18.31
CA VAL A 185 -6.52 8.09 -18.94
C VAL A 185 -6.81 8.16 -20.44
N HIS A 186 -6.83 6.98 -21.10
CA HIS A 186 -7.27 6.84 -22.49
C HIS A 186 -8.58 6.06 -22.51
N LYS A 187 -9.57 6.58 -23.21
CA LYS A 187 -10.98 6.14 -23.19
C LYS A 187 -11.18 4.63 -23.35
N ASP A 188 -10.37 4.00 -24.18
CA ASP A 188 -10.48 2.57 -24.53
C ASP A 188 -9.53 1.67 -23.74
N ARG A 189 -8.84 2.22 -22.70
CA ARG A 189 -7.86 1.53 -21.89
C ARG A 189 -8.21 1.62 -20.39
N PRO A 190 -9.18 0.81 -19.91
CA PRO A 190 -9.57 0.78 -18.50
C PRO A 190 -8.46 0.21 -17.59
N ASP A 191 -7.47 -0.46 -18.18
CA ASP A 191 -6.32 -1.07 -17.53
C ASP A 191 -5.14 -0.09 -17.37
N TYR A 192 -5.38 1.07 -16.83
CA TYR A 192 -4.42 2.17 -16.68
C TYR A 192 -3.81 2.26 -15.28
N LEU A 193 -2.69 2.99 -15.19
CA LEU A 193 -2.07 3.42 -13.93
C LEU A 193 -1.36 4.76 -14.13
N ILE A 194 -1.56 5.69 -13.20
CA ILE A 194 -0.89 6.99 -13.19
C ILE A 194 0.28 6.93 -12.21
N ALA A 195 1.50 7.30 -12.67
CA ALA A 195 2.72 7.32 -11.89
C ALA A 195 3.28 8.76 -11.78
N LEU A 196 2.72 9.57 -10.89
CA LEU A 196 3.16 10.97 -10.70
C LEU A 196 4.56 11.03 -10.09
N GLY A 197 5.43 11.86 -10.66
CA GLY A 197 6.85 11.89 -10.31
C GLY A 197 7.67 10.76 -10.96
N GLY A 198 7.04 9.85 -11.69
CA GLY A 198 7.67 8.75 -12.40
C GLY A 198 8.37 9.13 -13.70
N GLY A 199 8.17 10.35 -14.22
CA GLY A 199 8.68 10.74 -15.54
C GLY A 199 10.18 10.57 -15.73
N SER A 200 10.99 10.88 -14.71
CA SER A 200 12.46 10.66 -14.72
C SER A 200 12.85 9.17 -14.60
N ARG A 201 11.90 8.29 -14.30
CA ARG A 201 12.06 6.83 -14.15
C ARG A 201 11.27 6.05 -15.20
N ARG A 202 10.84 6.74 -16.26
CA ARG A 202 9.94 6.19 -17.29
C ARG A 202 10.45 4.87 -17.86
N VAL A 203 11.69 4.80 -18.28
CA VAL A 203 12.28 3.58 -18.85
C VAL A 203 12.14 2.41 -17.90
N ALA A 204 12.53 2.57 -16.64
CA ALA A 204 12.43 1.49 -15.64
C ALA A 204 10.98 1.09 -15.31
N LEU A 205 10.03 2.03 -15.38
CA LEU A 205 8.61 1.76 -15.19
C LEU A 205 8.00 1.02 -16.39
N GLU A 206 8.37 1.40 -17.60
CA GLU A 206 7.95 0.71 -18.83
C GLU A 206 8.54 -0.71 -18.90
N ASP A 207 9.80 -0.90 -18.50
CA ASP A 207 10.42 -2.22 -18.39
C ASP A 207 9.66 -3.12 -17.41
N ALA A 208 9.32 -2.59 -16.23
CA ALA A 208 8.53 -3.28 -15.23
C ALA A 208 7.09 -3.59 -15.69
N ASN A 209 6.57 -2.80 -16.63
CA ASN A 209 5.24 -2.94 -17.18
C ASN A 209 5.12 -4.01 -18.27
N THR A 210 6.22 -4.61 -18.72
CA THR A 210 6.22 -5.62 -19.81
C THR A 210 5.30 -6.80 -19.51
N GLY A 211 5.25 -7.26 -18.25
CA GLY A 211 4.34 -8.33 -17.82
C GLY A 211 2.91 -7.83 -17.57
N PRO A 212 2.71 -6.82 -16.70
CA PRO A 212 1.38 -6.27 -16.40
C PRO A 212 0.67 -5.63 -17.58
N GLY A 213 1.37 -4.97 -18.52
CA GLY A 213 0.83 -4.42 -19.75
C GLY A 213 -0.20 -3.32 -19.55
N LEU A 214 -0.03 -2.50 -18.50
CA LEU A 214 -0.93 -1.39 -18.16
C LEU A 214 -0.72 -0.19 -19.09
N ASP A 215 -1.77 0.61 -19.27
CA ASP A 215 -1.68 1.93 -19.87
C ASP A 215 -1.11 2.93 -18.85
N LEU A 216 0.18 3.30 -19.00
CA LEU A 216 0.87 4.16 -18.05
C LEU A 216 0.74 5.63 -18.43
N SER A 217 0.38 6.47 -17.45
CA SER A 217 0.50 7.92 -17.53
C SER A 217 1.46 8.46 -16.47
N TYR A 218 2.15 9.56 -16.80
CA TYR A 218 3.10 10.24 -15.91
C TYR A 218 2.62 11.64 -15.52
N ASP A 219 1.43 11.99 -15.94
CA ASP A 219 0.70 13.20 -15.58
C ASP A 219 -0.75 12.88 -15.19
N TYR A 220 -1.44 13.86 -14.63
CA TYR A 220 -2.84 13.71 -14.23
C TYR A 220 -3.74 14.21 -15.35
N TYR A 221 -4.14 13.29 -16.25
CA TYR A 221 -5.04 13.55 -17.40
C TYR A 221 -4.59 14.69 -18.31
N GLY A 222 -3.28 14.78 -18.60
CA GLY A 222 -2.70 15.79 -19.48
C GLY A 222 -2.68 17.23 -18.90
N SER A 223 -3.08 17.40 -17.64
CA SER A 223 -3.10 18.70 -16.98
C SER A 223 -1.88 18.92 -16.09
N SER A 224 -0.98 19.83 -16.47
CA SER A 224 0.19 20.19 -15.66
C SER A 224 -0.18 20.73 -14.28
N ASN A 225 -1.23 21.56 -14.19
CA ASN A 225 -1.68 22.17 -12.94
C ASN A 225 -2.22 21.10 -11.98
N PHE A 226 -3.09 20.20 -12.45
CA PHE A 226 -3.59 19.11 -11.62
C PHE A 226 -2.48 18.14 -11.24
N THR A 227 -1.58 17.82 -12.16
CA THR A 227 -0.38 17.00 -11.88
C THR A 227 0.42 17.59 -10.73
N ASP A 228 0.70 18.91 -10.74
CA ASP A 228 1.45 19.56 -9.66
C ASP A 228 0.68 19.54 -8.34
N ILE A 229 -0.63 19.79 -8.35
CA ILE A 229 -1.46 19.74 -7.15
C ILE A 229 -1.46 18.35 -6.54
N PHE A 230 -1.77 17.30 -7.31
CA PHE A 230 -1.82 15.92 -6.83
C PHE A 230 -0.46 15.42 -6.35
N TYR A 231 0.59 15.74 -7.09
CA TYR A 231 1.93 15.28 -6.76
C TYR A 231 2.56 16.03 -5.59
N ARG A 232 2.34 17.36 -5.45
CA ARG A 232 3.06 18.16 -4.48
C ARG A 232 2.26 18.60 -3.26
N LYS A 233 0.92 18.52 -3.27
CA LYS A 233 0.11 19.21 -2.24
C LYS A 233 -0.84 18.30 -1.46
N ILE A 234 -1.48 17.32 -2.10
CA ILE A 234 -2.67 16.71 -1.52
C ILE A 234 -2.49 15.30 -0.96
N SER A 235 -1.31 14.67 -1.11
CA SER A 235 -1.09 13.35 -0.54
C SER A 235 0.26 13.23 0.18
N ASP A 236 0.48 12.12 0.87
CA ASP A 236 1.51 11.92 1.89
C ASP A 236 2.95 12.14 1.38
N GLN A 237 3.23 11.92 0.08
CA GLN A 237 4.53 12.24 -0.51
C GLN A 237 4.89 13.72 -0.46
N ARG A 238 3.94 14.63 -0.23
CA ARG A 238 4.21 16.08 -0.07
C ARG A 238 5.31 16.36 0.93
N TRP A 239 5.28 15.72 2.11
CA TRP A 239 6.25 15.94 3.16
C TRP A 239 7.63 15.37 2.81
N PHE A 240 7.67 14.27 2.07
CA PHE A 240 8.93 13.70 1.55
C PHE A 240 9.55 14.61 0.50
N LEU A 241 8.77 15.07 -0.47
CA LEU A 241 9.21 16.03 -1.50
C LEU A 241 9.73 17.34 -0.88
N SER A 242 9.02 17.92 0.09
CA SER A 242 9.46 19.12 0.79
C SER A 242 10.73 18.92 1.63
N SER A 243 11.03 17.66 1.95
CA SER A 243 12.26 17.25 2.63
C SER A 243 13.40 16.88 1.67
N GLY A 244 13.23 17.07 0.36
CA GLY A 244 14.21 16.73 -0.67
C GLY A 244 14.30 15.23 -1.00
N ILE A 245 13.32 14.42 -0.58
CA ILE A 245 13.29 12.99 -0.85
C ILE A 245 12.51 12.75 -2.15
N PRO A 246 13.12 12.14 -3.18
CA PRO A 246 12.43 11.76 -4.41
C PRO A 246 11.24 10.86 -4.10
N SER A 247 10.12 11.09 -4.78
CA SER A 247 8.89 10.33 -4.54
C SER A 247 8.22 9.95 -5.85
N VAL A 248 7.50 8.83 -5.85
CA VAL A 248 6.55 8.45 -6.92
C VAL A 248 5.23 8.12 -6.26
N MET A 249 4.16 8.73 -6.74
CA MET A 249 2.79 8.42 -6.34
C MET A 249 2.13 7.58 -7.43
N PHE A 250 1.66 6.40 -7.07
CA PHE A 250 0.84 5.56 -7.94
C PHE A 250 -0.63 5.74 -7.58
N THR A 251 -1.45 5.99 -8.61
CA THR A 251 -2.89 6.22 -8.42
C THR A 251 -3.71 5.80 -9.64
N SER A 252 -4.97 5.47 -9.43
CA SER A 252 -5.98 5.33 -10.48
C SER A 252 -6.85 6.58 -10.64
N GLY A 253 -6.52 7.64 -9.91
CA GLY A 253 -7.23 8.91 -9.96
C GLY A 253 -8.48 8.96 -9.08
N ILE A 254 -9.06 10.16 -8.98
CA ILE A 254 -10.30 10.42 -8.26
C ILE A 254 -11.49 10.02 -9.12
N THR A 255 -12.47 9.37 -8.50
CA THR A 255 -13.71 8.93 -9.14
C THR A 255 -14.92 9.61 -8.52
N GLU A 256 -16.09 9.38 -9.09
CA GLU A 256 -17.35 9.84 -8.52
C GLU A 256 -17.66 9.25 -7.13
N ASN A 257 -17.04 8.12 -6.76
CA ASN A 257 -17.20 7.47 -5.45
C ASN A 257 -16.24 8.00 -4.39
N THR A 258 -15.14 8.62 -4.78
CA THR A 258 -14.10 9.09 -3.86
C THR A 258 -14.67 10.01 -2.79
N ASN A 259 -14.38 9.70 -1.51
CA ASN A 259 -14.89 10.42 -0.35
C ASN A 259 -16.43 10.42 -0.22
N LYS A 260 -17.09 9.37 -0.71
CA LYS A 260 -18.56 9.18 -0.57
C LYS A 260 -18.89 7.87 0.11
N VAL A 261 -20.14 7.76 0.55
CA VAL A 261 -20.69 6.52 1.14
C VAL A 261 -20.79 5.38 0.13
N THR A 262 -20.69 5.69 -1.17
CA THR A 262 -20.70 4.74 -2.29
C THR A 262 -19.32 4.16 -2.59
N ASP A 263 -18.25 4.60 -1.92
CA ASP A 263 -16.92 4.03 -2.06
C ASP A 263 -16.81 2.73 -1.26
N THR A 264 -17.33 1.64 -1.83
CA THR A 264 -17.48 0.33 -1.20
C THR A 264 -16.61 -0.74 -1.88
N PRO A 265 -16.31 -1.87 -1.22
CA PRO A 265 -15.47 -2.93 -1.78
C PRO A 265 -15.94 -3.49 -3.13
N GLU A 266 -17.24 -3.43 -3.39
CA GLU A 266 -17.86 -3.94 -4.63
C GLU A 266 -17.56 -3.07 -5.84
N THR A 267 -17.14 -1.81 -5.64
CA THR A 267 -16.80 -0.87 -6.72
C THR A 267 -15.38 -1.05 -7.27
N LEU A 268 -14.57 -1.93 -6.66
CA LEU A 268 -13.18 -2.12 -7.04
C LEU A 268 -12.98 -3.25 -8.04
N ASP A 269 -12.00 -3.06 -8.93
CA ASP A 269 -11.46 -4.08 -9.83
C ASP A 269 -10.22 -4.73 -9.21
N TYR A 270 -10.41 -5.88 -8.54
CA TYR A 270 -9.33 -6.57 -7.83
C TYR A 270 -8.30 -7.21 -8.76
N SER A 271 -8.70 -7.62 -9.96
CA SER A 271 -7.77 -8.14 -10.96
C SER A 271 -6.84 -7.04 -11.46
N LEU A 272 -7.40 -5.85 -11.72
CA LEU A 272 -6.61 -4.69 -12.12
C LEU A 272 -5.73 -4.18 -10.96
N LEU A 273 -6.26 -4.14 -9.73
CA LEU A 273 -5.48 -3.82 -8.54
C LEU A 273 -4.25 -4.72 -8.42
N ARG A 274 -4.41 -6.04 -8.58
CA ARG A 274 -3.30 -7.00 -8.58
C ARG A 274 -2.28 -6.69 -9.66
N ARG A 275 -2.71 -6.43 -10.90
CA ARG A 275 -1.80 -6.09 -12.02
C ARG A 275 -1.01 -4.80 -11.74
N ARG A 276 -1.63 -3.78 -11.11
CA ARG A 276 -0.97 -2.56 -10.67
C ARG A 276 0.10 -2.85 -9.62
N ILE A 277 -0.21 -3.70 -8.66
CA ILE A 277 0.74 -4.14 -7.63
C ILE A 277 1.91 -4.90 -8.28
N ASP A 278 1.66 -5.77 -9.26
CA ASP A 278 2.70 -6.53 -9.97
C ASP A 278 3.70 -5.60 -10.66
N LEU A 279 3.23 -4.53 -11.31
CA LEU A 279 4.10 -3.51 -11.91
C LEU A 279 4.94 -2.81 -10.82
N ILE A 280 4.30 -2.34 -9.75
CA ILE A 280 4.96 -1.62 -8.65
C ILE A 280 6.01 -2.53 -8.00
N ALA A 281 5.69 -3.80 -7.75
CA ALA A 281 6.60 -4.78 -7.19
C ALA A 281 7.81 -5.01 -8.10
N ALA A 282 7.59 -5.23 -9.39
CA ALA A 282 8.65 -5.43 -10.38
C ALA A 282 9.59 -4.21 -10.45
N TRP A 283 9.01 -3.01 -10.48
CA TRP A 283 9.79 -1.77 -10.49
C TRP A 283 10.61 -1.56 -9.21
N ILE A 284 10.06 -1.84 -8.03
CA ILE A 284 10.79 -1.71 -6.75
C ILE A 284 11.88 -2.77 -6.66
N ARG A 285 11.63 -4.02 -7.06
CA ARG A 285 12.65 -5.10 -7.06
C ARG A 285 13.90 -4.73 -7.84
N ALA A 286 13.75 -4.01 -8.95
CA ALA A 286 14.87 -3.55 -9.76
C ALA A 286 15.74 -2.48 -9.06
N GLN A 287 15.34 -1.98 -7.88
CA GLN A 287 16.05 -0.95 -7.11
C GLN A 287 16.63 -1.49 -5.79
N LEU A 288 16.34 -2.75 -5.45
CA LEU A 288 16.86 -3.46 -4.26
C LEU A 288 18.14 -4.22 -4.58
#